data_73c5d5fdb4991f085a5087993e77c7bd
#
_entry.id   73c5d5fdb4991f085a5087993e77c7bd
#
_cell.length_a   1.000
_cell.length_b   1.000
_cell.length_c   1.000
_cell.angle_alpha   90.00
_cell.angle_beta   90.00
_cell.angle_gamma   90.00
#
_symmetry.space_group_name_H-M   'P 1'
#
loop_
_entity.id
_entity.type
_entity.pdbx_description
1 polymer ?
#
loop_
_entity_poly.entity_id
_entity_poly.type
_entity_poly.pdbx_seq_one_letter_code
_entity_poly.pdbx_strand_id
1 'polypeptide(L)'
;MNSSKTDGMDTSTNSYDTLEQLIYQEGIRIKEIDIHPDMDMLLIILNTGGVLQEKLSAYPQLHNASMESLKKYKLIGKGTGIHWPELDEDLSLKGFLRDTIRNQAFGKVK
;
A
#
# COMPACT_ATOMS: atom_id res chain seq x y z
N MET A 1 -14.50 8.15 25.76
CA MET A 1 -13.78 8.41 25.57
C MET A 1 -13.09 8.69 25.50
N ASN A 2 -13.37 8.11 25.46
CA ASN A 2 -12.51 8.26 25.26
C ASN A 2 -11.85 8.44 25.13
N SER A 3 -12.13 8.01 25.11
CA SER A 3 -11.22 8.04 24.90
C SER A 3 -10.51 8.16 25.12
N SER A 4 -10.78 7.84 25.21
CA SER A 4 -9.87 7.80 25.28
C SER A 4 -9.24 7.75 25.63
N LYS A 5 -9.43 7.34 25.82
CA LYS A 5 -8.57 7.20 25.98
C LYS A 5 -7.82 7.36 25.84
N THR A 6 -8.13 7.06 25.77
CA THR A 6 -7.14 7.09 25.57
C THR A 6 -6.37 7.39 25.71
N ASP A 7 -6.60 7.21 25.85
CA ASP A 7 -5.64 7.29 25.95
C ASP A 7 -4.85 7.15 26.29
N GLY A 8 -4.91 6.89 26.47
CA GLY A 8 -3.97 6.49 26.53
C GLY A 8 -3.47 6.03 26.97
N MET A 9 -3.47 5.67 26.99
CA MET A 9 -2.84 5.13 27.09
C MET A 9 -2.21 4.72 27.15
N ASP A 10 -2.41 4.27 27.05
CA ASP A 10 -1.64 3.74 26.89
C ASP A 10 -0.91 3.56 26.74
N THR A 11 -0.68 3.42 26.83
CA THR A 11 0.19 3.28 26.52
C THR A 11 0.72 2.62 26.11
N SER A 12 0.25 2.37 26.05
CA SER A 12 0.61 1.46 25.78
C SER A 12 1.61 0.83 25.18
N THR A 13 1.74 0.00 25.39
CA THR A 13 2.70 -0.85 24.79
C THR A 13 2.60 -0.95 23.31
N ASN A 14 1.40 -0.78 22.82
CA ASN A 14 1.14 -0.87 21.40
C ASN A 14 1.13 0.53 20.80
N SER A 15 2.13 0.82 20.01
CA SER A 15 2.24 2.13 19.41
C SER A 15 1.81 2.15 17.95
N TYR A 16 1.14 1.11 17.47
CA TYR A 16 0.68 1.08 16.10
C TYR A 16 -0.42 2.11 15.86
N ASP A 17 -0.33 2.84 14.75
CA ASP A 17 -1.45 3.67 14.33
C ASP A 17 -2.51 2.78 13.69
N THR A 18 -3.62 3.36 13.27
CA THR A 18 -4.75 2.61 12.74
C THR A 18 -4.36 1.74 11.54
N LEU A 19 -3.59 2.30 10.62
CA LEU A 19 -3.18 1.53 9.44
C LEU A 19 -2.26 0.39 9.80
N GLU A 20 -1.35 0.64 10.74
CA GLU A 20 -0.44 -0.41 11.18
C GLU A 20 -1.19 -1.51 11.92
N GLN A 21 -2.27 -1.15 12.62
CA GLN A 21 -3.09 -2.18 13.26
C GLN A 21 -3.74 -3.08 12.23
N LEU A 22 -4.22 -2.52 11.13
CA LEU A 22 -4.80 -3.34 10.06
C LEU A 22 -3.77 -4.31 9.51
N ILE A 23 -2.54 -3.86 9.36
CA ILE A 23 -1.49 -4.67 8.78
C ILE A 23 -0.96 -5.69 9.78
N TYR A 24 -0.54 -5.23 10.95
CA TYR A 24 0.22 -6.08 11.87
C TYR A 24 -0.64 -6.83 12.86
N GLN A 25 -1.81 -6.32 13.18
CA GLN A 25 -2.69 -7.01 14.11
C GLN A 25 -3.78 -7.78 13.42
N GLU A 26 -4.32 -7.24 12.32
CA GLU A 26 -5.39 -7.92 11.60
C GLU A 26 -4.88 -8.72 10.40
N GLY A 27 -3.62 -8.53 10.04
CA GLY A 27 -2.98 -9.42 9.09
C GLY A 27 -3.23 -9.13 7.62
N ILE A 28 -3.57 -7.89 7.26
CA ILE A 28 -3.73 -7.55 5.86
C ILE A 28 -2.35 -7.56 5.20
N ARG A 29 -2.25 -8.22 4.06
CA ARG A 29 -0.99 -8.33 3.33
C ARG A 29 -1.25 -8.25 1.83
N ILE A 30 -0.23 -7.82 1.10
CA ILE A 30 -0.28 -7.86 -0.36
C ILE A 30 -0.07 -9.31 -0.79
N LYS A 31 -0.98 -9.81 -1.63
CA LYS A 31 -0.86 -11.14 -2.17
C LYS A 31 -0.14 -11.11 -3.52
N GLU A 32 -0.49 -10.14 -4.34
CA GLU A 32 0.16 -9.96 -5.64
C GLU A 32 -0.22 -8.60 -6.19
N ILE A 33 0.42 -8.20 -7.27
CA ILE A 33 0.04 -6.97 -7.95
C ILE A 33 -0.22 -7.27 -9.41
N ASP A 34 -1.00 -6.38 -10.04
CA ASP A 34 -1.37 -6.53 -11.43
C ASP A 34 -1.10 -5.18 -12.08
N ILE A 35 -0.28 -5.18 -13.12
CA ILE A 35 0.24 -3.94 -13.69
C ILE A 35 -0.27 -3.76 -15.10
N HIS A 36 -0.89 -2.61 -15.37
CA HIS A 36 -1.47 -2.29 -16.67
C HIS A 36 -0.97 -0.93 -17.12
N PRO A 37 0.22 -0.89 -17.75
CA PRO A 37 0.79 0.40 -18.15
C PRO A 37 -0.06 1.17 -19.15
N ASP A 38 -0.74 0.45 -20.04
CA ASP A 38 -1.57 1.10 -21.05
C ASP A 38 -2.78 1.81 -20.44
N MET A 39 -3.13 1.46 -19.22
CA MET A 39 -4.24 2.09 -18.50
C MET A 39 -3.75 2.94 -17.35
N ASP A 40 -2.43 3.08 -17.22
CA ASP A 40 -1.82 3.81 -16.11
C ASP A 40 -2.31 3.27 -14.78
N MET A 41 -2.34 1.94 -14.65
CA MET A 41 -2.99 1.31 -13.52
C MET A 41 -2.07 0.30 -12.84
N LEU A 42 -2.10 0.33 -11.53
CA LEU A 42 -1.42 -0.63 -10.68
C LEU A 42 -2.46 -1.13 -9.68
N LEU A 43 -2.75 -2.42 -9.72
CA LEU A 43 -3.70 -3.02 -8.79
C LEU A 43 -2.94 -3.80 -7.74
N ILE A 44 -3.27 -3.54 -6.48
CA ILE A 44 -2.65 -4.23 -5.35
C ILE A 44 -3.70 -5.17 -4.79
N ILE A 45 -3.47 -6.47 -4.97
CA ILE A 45 -4.43 -7.48 -4.57
C ILE A 45 -4.06 -7.99 -3.19
N LEU A 46 -5.00 -7.88 -2.27
CA LEU A 46 -4.76 -8.20 -0.87
C LEU A 46 -5.19 -9.62 -0.56
N ASN A 47 -4.59 -10.18 0.49
CA ASN A 47 -4.93 -11.53 0.94
C ASN A 47 -6.38 -11.64 1.43
N THR A 48 -7.03 -10.52 1.70
CA THR A 48 -8.42 -10.49 2.11
C THR A 48 -9.38 -10.56 0.93
N GLY A 49 -8.86 -10.44 -0.28
CA GLY A 49 -9.70 -10.31 -1.46
C GLY A 49 -9.96 -8.88 -1.87
N GLY A 50 -9.57 -7.92 -1.04
CA GLY A 50 -9.68 -6.53 -1.40
C GLY A 50 -8.67 -6.15 -2.47
N VAL A 51 -8.95 -5.07 -3.19
CA VAL A 51 -8.06 -4.59 -4.24
C VAL A 51 -7.91 -3.08 -4.08
N LEU A 52 -6.66 -2.62 -4.05
CA LEU A 52 -6.37 -1.21 -4.05
C LEU A 52 -5.90 -0.81 -5.44
N GLN A 53 -6.25 0.39 -5.85
CA GLN A 53 -5.90 0.88 -7.18
C GLN A 53 -5.04 2.13 -7.07
N GLU A 54 -3.94 2.13 -7.82
CA GLU A 54 -3.03 3.26 -7.87
C GLU A 54 -2.73 3.57 -9.32
N LYS A 55 -2.18 4.76 -9.56
CA LYS A 55 -1.71 5.11 -10.89
C LYS A 55 -0.20 4.89 -10.95
N LEU A 56 0.26 4.27 -12.05
CA LEU A 56 1.69 4.13 -12.24
C LEU A 56 2.35 5.49 -12.34
N SER A 57 1.67 6.46 -12.92
CA SER A 57 2.21 7.81 -13.08
C SER A 57 2.42 8.52 -11.75
N ALA A 58 1.84 8.01 -10.66
CA ALA A 58 2.10 8.56 -9.34
C ALA A 58 3.53 8.23 -8.87
N TYR A 59 4.18 7.29 -9.54
CA TYR A 59 5.51 6.82 -9.16
C TYR A 59 6.44 6.95 -10.34
N PRO A 60 7.21 8.03 -10.43
CA PRO A 60 8.05 8.29 -11.60
C PRO A 60 8.96 7.13 -12.01
N GLN A 61 9.48 6.40 -11.03
CA GLN A 61 10.36 5.27 -11.33
C GLN A 61 9.61 4.14 -12.05
N LEU A 62 8.32 4.03 -11.83
CA LEU A 62 7.52 3.00 -12.47
C LEU A 62 6.90 3.48 -13.78
N HIS A 63 6.62 4.77 -13.87
CA HIS A 63 5.83 5.31 -14.98
C HIS A 63 6.47 5.05 -16.34
N ASN A 64 7.79 5.22 -16.42
CA ASN A 64 8.51 5.08 -17.69
C ASN A 64 9.26 3.75 -17.80
N ALA A 65 9.00 2.82 -16.90
CA ALA A 65 9.73 1.57 -16.87
C ALA A 65 9.19 0.61 -17.92
N SER A 66 10.05 -0.29 -18.39
CA SER A 66 9.62 -1.34 -19.30
C SER A 66 8.76 -2.35 -18.55
N MET A 67 7.87 -3.02 -19.28
CA MET A 67 7.06 -4.07 -18.68
C MET A 67 7.93 -5.17 -18.12
N GLU A 68 9.05 -5.41 -18.76
CA GLU A 68 9.97 -6.44 -18.29
C GLU A 68 10.50 -6.11 -16.89
N SER A 69 10.90 -4.86 -16.65
CA SER A 69 11.37 -4.44 -15.34
C SER A 69 10.23 -4.41 -14.33
N LEU A 70 9.05 -3.99 -14.74
CA LEU A 70 7.89 -3.93 -13.85
C LEU A 70 7.47 -5.31 -13.35
N LYS A 71 7.64 -6.34 -14.19
CA LYS A 71 7.28 -7.70 -13.80
C LYS A 71 8.23 -8.33 -12.80
N LYS A 72 9.39 -7.74 -12.62
CA LYS A 72 10.42 -8.32 -11.75
C LYS A 72 10.31 -7.80 -10.32
N TYR A 73 9.12 -7.47 -9.90
CA TYR A 73 8.89 -7.02 -8.54
C TYR A 73 9.02 -8.18 -7.57
N LYS A 74 9.29 -7.84 -6.32
CA LYS A 74 9.33 -8.81 -5.25
C LYS A 74 8.51 -8.28 -4.08
N LEU A 75 7.72 -9.16 -3.49
CA LEU A 75 7.05 -8.80 -2.25
C LEU A 75 8.08 -8.94 -1.13
N ILE A 76 8.12 -7.93 -0.27
CA ILE A 76 9.04 -7.93 0.87
C ILE A 76 8.24 -7.79 2.15
N GLY A 77 8.90 -8.08 3.27
CA GLY A 77 8.24 -7.96 4.57
C GLY A 77 6.99 -8.81 4.66
N LYS A 78 7.02 -9.98 4.04
CA LYS A 78 5.89 -10.91 4.05
C LYS A 78 4.62 -10.27 3.51
N GLY A 79 4.77 -9.44 2.49
CA GLY A 79 3.62 -8.81 1.86
C GLY A 79 3.28 -7.43 2.41
N THR A 80 4.16 -6.84 3.20
CA THR A 80 3.94 -5.48 3.68
C THR A 80 4.55 -4.44 2.75
N GLY A 81 5.31 -4.89 1.75
CA GLY A 81 5.92 -3.97 0.81
C GLY A 81 6.22 -4.63 -0.51
N ILE A 82 6.58 -3.81 -1.48
CA ILE A 82 6.96 -4.26 -2.81
C ILE A 82 8.30 -3.59 -3.17
N HIS A 83 9.19 -4.38 -3.75
CA HIS A 83 10.50 -3.90 -4.17
C HIS A 83 10.71 -4.21 -5.64
N TRP A 84 11.16 -3.21 -6.40
CA TRP A 84 11.54 -3.38 -7.81
C TRP A 84 13.05 -3.24 -7.91
N PRO A 85 13.78 -4.35 -7.97
CA PRO A 85 15.24 -4.28 -7.94
C PRO A 85 15.85 -3.48 -9.09
N GLU A 86 15.27 -3.57 -10.27
CA GLU A 86 15.84 -2.90 -11.43
C GLU A 86 15.47 -1.42 -11.50
N LEU A 87 14.51 -0.99 -10.69
CA LEU A 87 14.03 0.37 -10.73
C LEU A 87 14.36 1.13 -9.45
N ASP A 88 14.97 0.44 -8.50
CA ASP A 88 15.34 1.03 -7.22
C ASP A 88 14.13 1.71 -6.57
N GLU A 89 13.00 1.02 -6.56
CA GLU A 89 11.76 1.55 -6.01
C GLU A 89 11.19 0.60 -4.98
N ASP A 90 10.78 1.18 -3.85
CA ASP A 90 10.13 0.44 -2.78
C ASP A 90 8.82 1.14 -2.43
N LEU A 91 7.73 0.38 -2.38
CA LEU A 91 6.44 0.91 -2.00
C LEU A 91 5.88 0.06 -0.87
N SER A 92 5.15 0.69 0.04
CA SER A 92 4.65 0.01 1.22
C SER A 92 3.14 -0.14 1.18
N LEU A 93 2.65 -1.23 1.76
CA LEU A 93 1.22 -1.44 1.92
C LEU A 93 0.60 -0.29 2.72
N LYS A 94 1.29 0.17 3.75
CA LYS A 94 0.78 1.28 4.55
C LYS A 94 0.57 2.52 3.69
N GLY A 95 1.51 2.79 2.77
CA GLY A 95 1.39 3.92 1.87
C GLY A 95 0.19 3.78 0.94
N PHE A 96 -0.04 2.59 0.41
CA PHE A 96 -1.19 2.36 -0.45
C PHE A 96 -2.51 2.56 0.30
N LEU A 97 -2.58 2.06 1.53
CA LEU A 97 -3.79 2.23 2.33
C LEU A 97 -4.03 3.70 2.65
N ARG A 98 -2.96 4.42 2.99
CA ARG A 98 -3.08 5.85 3.27
C ARG A 98 -3.58 6.61 2.05
N ASP A 99 -3.03 6.29 0.88
CA ASP A 99 -3.44 6.96 -0.34
C ASP A 99 -4.88 6.65 -0.70
N THR A 100 -5.31 5.42 -0.48
CA THR A 100 -6.69 5.03 -0.74
C THR A 100 -7.65 5.84 0.13
N ILE A 101 -7.33 5.95 1.41
CA ILE A 101 -8.18 6.72 2.33
C ILE A 101 -8.20 8.18 1.93
N ARG A 102 -7.03 8.73 1.60
CA ARG A 102 -6.95 10.14 1.19
C ARG A 102 -7.78 10.40 -0.05
N ASN A 103 -7.67 9.52 -1.05
CA ASN A 103 -8.41 9.69 -2.28
C ASN A 103 -9.91 9.60 -2.05
N GLN A 104 -10.32 8.69 -1.17
CA GLN A 104 -11.73 8.56 -0.83
C GLN A 104 -12.22 9.81 -0.09
N ALA A 105 -11.42 10.29 0.86
CA ALA A 105 -11.83 11.41 1.71
C ALA A 105 -11.96 12.70 0.92
N PHE A 106 -11.12 12.89 -0.10
CA PHE A 106 -11.10 14.14 -0.85
C PHE A 106 -11.78 14.02 -2.21
N GLY A 107 -12.54 12.95 -2.44
CA GLY A 107 -13.27 12.80 -3.68
C GLY A 107 -12.32 12.78 -4.86
N LYS A 108 -11.54 11.73 -4.96
CA LYS A 108 -10.56 11.61 -5.99
C LYS A 108 -11.07 12.10 -7.33
N VAL A 109 -10.32 12.99 -7.91
CA VAL A 109 -10.66 13.59 -9.18
C VAL A 109 -9.72 13.05 -10.21
N LYS A 110 -10.28 12.57 -11.30
CA LYS A 110 -9.50 12.06 -12.32
C LYS A 110 -8.47 12.93 -12.88
#